data_3adc978141230a4e74301166c4e679ff
#
_entry.id   3adc978141230a4e74301166c4e679ff
#
_cell.length_a   1.000
_cell.length_b   1.000
_cell.length_c   1.000
_cell.angle_alpha   90.00
_cell.angle_beta   90.00
_cell.angle_gamma   90.00
#
_symmetry.space_group_name_H-M   'P 1'
#
loop_
_entity.id
_entity.type
_entity.pdbx_description
1 polymer ?
#
loop_
_entity_poly.entity_id
_entity_poly.type
_entity_poly.pdbx_seq_one_letter_code
_entity_poly.pdbx_strand_id
1 'polypeptide(L)'
;MPEPAIHVRGLTRSFALAKGPVHAVRGIDLTVARGEILGFLGPNGAGKTTTVRMLTTLLPPSGGHAEVAGHDLLADPAGVRRRIGYVAQSGGLDPGCGVREELITQGRLHRLSRGQAGERAEELARDLALTELMQRPSGALSGGQRRRLEIALGLVNRPQVLFLDEPSTGLDPGSRAELWELVRRIRAEHGTTVFLTTHYLDEADALADRIVVVDAGAVVAEGTPAELKSRHTGDPAASLQEAFLAITGRTTAGEPLSI
;
A
#
# COMPACT_ATOMS: atom_id res chain seq x y z
N MET A 1 22.09 -7.28 11.34
CA MET A 1 21.14 -7.33 10.22
C MET A 1 20.74 -5.89 9.88
N PRO A 2 20.52 -5.52 8.62
CA PRO A 2 20.07 -4.17 8.30
C PRO A 2 18.74 -3.89 9.00
N GLU A 3 18.55 -2.64 9.44
CA GLU A 3 17.31 -2.21 10.07
C GLU A 3 16.12 -2.39 9.11
N PRO A 4 14.99 -2.92 9.57
CA PRO A 4 13.80 -3.08 8.75
C PRO A 4 13.25 -1.73 8.28
N ALA A 5 12.50 -1.74 7.18
CA ALA A 5 11.79 -0.56 6.70
C ALA A 5 10.55 -0.27 7.56
N ILE A 6 9.91 -1.32 8.06
CA ILE A 6 8.77 -1.23 8.98
C ILE A 6 8.95 -2.29 10.06
N HIS A 7 8.74 -1.90 11.31
CA HIS A 7 8.72 -2.82 12.45
C HIS A 7 7.53 -2.51 13.35
N VAL A 8 6.71 -3.51 13.61
CA VAL A 8 5.42 -3.38 14.33
C VAL A 8 5.34 -4.44 15.41
N ARG A 9 4.92 -4.05 16.61
CA ARG A 9 4.71 -4.96 17.75
C ARG A 9 3.37 -4.69 18.42
N GLY A 10 2.49 -5.68 18.44
CA GLY A 10 1.22 -5.66 19.14
C GLY A 10 0.32 -4.48 18.73
N LEU A 11 0.37 -4.01 17.47
CA LEU A 11 -0.34 -2.83 17.02
C LEU A 11 -1.85 -3.06 17.08
N THR A 12 -2.58 -2.18 17.78
CA THR A 12 -4.03 -2.29 17.94
C THR A 12 -4.76 -1.02 17.55
N ARG A 13 -5.99 -1.16 17.08
CA ARG A 13 -6.92 -0.05 16.92
C ARG A 13 -8.35 -0.47 17.23
N SER A 14 -8.96 0.26 18.18
CA SER A 14 -10.36 0.13 18.54
C SER A 14 -11.09 1.45 18.33
N PHE A 15 -12.33 1.38 17.86
CA PHE A 15 -13.22 2.52 17.72
C PHE A 15 -14.39 2.36 18.67
N ALA A 16 -14.68 3.41 19.45
CA ALA A 16 -15.89 3.46 20.28
C ALA A 16 -17.07 3.85 19.38
N LEU A 17 -18.03 2.94 19.25
CA LEU A 17 -19.27 3.18 18.51
C LEU A 17 -20.47 3.04 19.47
N ALA A 18 -21.62 3.61 19.09
CA ALA A 18 -22.85 3.56 19.90
C ALA A 18 -23.33 2.12 20.20
N LYS A 19 -22.99 1.15 19.30
CA LYS A 19 -23.32 -0.28 19.45
C LYS A 19 -22.25 -1.11 20.17
N GLY A 20 -21.24 -0.45 20.75
CA GLY A 20 -20.09 -1.11 21.38
C GLY A 20 -18.78 -0.90 20.61
N PRO A 21 -17.62 -1.25 21.22
CA PRO A 21 -16.33 -1.06 20.60
C PRO A 21 -16.14 -2.01 19.40
N VAL A 22 -15.55 -1.46 18.32
CA VAL A 22 -15.10 -2.26 17.18
C VAL A 22 -13.58 -2.33 17.20
N HIS A 23 -13.04 -3.54 17.34
CA HIS A 23 -11.60 -3.81 17.32
C HIS A 23 -11.16 -4.06 15.88
N ALA A 24 -10.82 -2.98 15.17
CA ALA A 24 -10.45 -3.05 13.75
C ALA A 24 -9.05 -3.65 13.51
N VAL A 25 -8.15 -3.52 14.51
CA VAL A 25 -6.82 -4.14 14.51
C VAL A 25 -6.55 -4.69 15.90
N ARG A 26 -6.12 -5.98 15.98
CA ARG A 26 -6.12 -6.79 17.20
C ARG A 26 -4.74 -7.30 17.60
N GLY A 27 -3.71 -6.47 17.52
CA GLY A 27 -2.36 -6.87 17.94
C GLY A 27 -1.55 -7.44 16.78
N ILE A 28 -1.33 -6.63 15.74
CA ILE A 28 -0.50 -7.01 14.61
C ILE A 28 0.97 -6.89 14.99
N ASP A 29 1.72 -7.98 14.74
CA ASP A 29 3.17 -8.00 14.72
C ASP A 29 3.62 -8.15 13.26
N LEU A 30 4.55 -7.31 12.81
CA LEU A 30 4.99 -7.28 11.43
C LEU A 30 6.38 -6.68 11.30
N THR A 31 7.22 -7.28 10.46
CA THR A 31 8.51 -6.72 10.06
C THR A 31 8.60 -6.72 8.54
N VAL A 32 8.95 -5.58 7.93
CA VAL A 32 9.13 -5.45 6.48
C VAL A 32 10.58 -5.08 6.19
N ALA A 33 11.24 -5.86 5.35
CA ALA A 33 12.63 -5.60 4.96
C ALA A 33 12.72 -4.39 4.01
N ARG A 34 13.90 -3.75 3.94
CA ARG A 34 14.14 -2.68 2.97
C ARG A 34 14.15 -3.23 1.54
N GLY A 35 13.47 -2.55 0.63
CA GLY A 35 13.35 -2.97 -0.77
C GLY A 35 12.41 -4.16 -1.00
N GLU A 36 11.66 -4.58 0.00
CA GLU A 36 10.64 -5.62 -0.11
C GLU A 36 9.33 -5.07 -0.68
N ILE A 37 8.63 -5.84 -1.49
CA ILE A 37 7.22 -5.62 -1.80
C ILE A 37 6.41 -6.54 -0.89
N LEU A 38 5.79 -5.99 0.14
CA LEU A 38 4.90 -6.71 1.03
C LEU A 38 3.45 -6.58 0.55
N GLY A 39 2.79 -7.71 0.30
CA GLY A 39 1.35 -7.79 0.07
C GLY A 39 0.60 -7.98 1.38
N PHE A 40 -0.23 -7.01 1.77
CA PHE A 40 -1.10 -7.09 2.94
C PHE A 40 -2.51 -7.44 2.48
N LEU A 41 -2.78 -8.75 2.42
CA LEU A 41 -3.93 -9.36 1.78
C LEU A 41 -5.05 -9.64 2.78
N GLY A 42 -6.28 -9.36 2.41
CA GLY A 42 -7.43 -9.72 3.24
C GLY A 42 -8.75 -9.20 2.68
N PRO A 43 -9.88 -9.70 3.17
CA PRO A 43 -11.20 -9.25 2.71
C PRO A 43 -11.49 -7.81 3.13
N ASN A 44 -12.60 -7.28 2.62
CA ASN A 44 -13.10 -5.98 3.09
C ASN A 44 -13.45 -6.05 4.58
N GLY A 45 -13.06 -5.04 5.34
CA GLY A 45 -13.25 -4.99 6.79
C GLY A 45 -12.19 -5.76 7.60
N ALA A 46 -11.20 -6.40 6.99
CA ALA A 46 -10.13 -7.11 7.71
C ALA A 46 -9.15 -6.20 8.49
N GLY A 47 -9.26 -4.88 8.36
CA GLY A 47 -8.39 -3.92 9.06
C GLY A 47 -7.25 -3.36 8.20
N LYS A 48 -7.14 -3.68 6.90
CA LYS A 48 -6.06 -3.26 6.01
C LYS A 48 -5.83 -1.74 5.97
N THR A 49 -6.83 -1.00 5.53
CA THR A 49 -6.78 0.48 5.46
C THR A 49 -6.55 1.10 6.85
N THR A 50 -7.12 0.51 7.90
CA THR A 50 -6.89 0.98 9.28
C THR A 50 -5.41 0.83 9.66
N THR A 51 -4.80 -0.31 9.36
CA THR A 51 -3.37 -0.55 9.59
C THR A 51 -2.51 0.42 8.81
N VAL A 52 -2.77 0.61 7.50
CA VAL A 52 -2.04 1.60 6.68
C VAL A 52 -2.18 3.01 7.25
N ARG A 53 -3.39 3.43 7.63
CA ARG A 53 -3.60 4.77 8.23
C ARG A 53 -2.82 4.96 9.53
N MET A 54 -2.65 3.92 10.33
CA MET A 54 -1.78 3.98 11.51
C MET A 54 -0.32 4.13 11.09
N LEU A 55 0.18 3.25 10.22
CA LEU A 55 1.59 3.26 9.76
C LEU A 55 1.97 4.55 9.01
N THR A 56 1.01 5.22 8.38
CA THR A 56 1.21 6.52 7.72
C THR A 56 0.94 7.73 8.62
N THR A 57 0.74 7.51 9.92
CA THR A 57 0.46 8.56 10.92
C THR A 57 -0.85 9.33 10.74
N LEU A 58 -1.76 8.85 9.89
CA LEU A 58 -3.09 9.46 9.68
C LEU A 58 -4.09 9.09 10.78
N LEU A 59 -3.79 8.02 11.52
CA LEU A 59 -4.62 7.53 12.61
C LEU A 59 -3.72 7.08 13.76
N PRO A 60 -3.86 7.59 14.99
CA PRO A 60 -3.08 7.07 16.12
C PRO A 60 -3.51 5.64 16.46
N PRO A 61 -2.61 4.73 16.81
CA PRO A 61 -2.96 3.42 17.35
C PRO A 61 -3.64 3.55 18.72
N SER A 62 -4.39 2.52 19.10
CA SER A 62 -4.93 2.38 20.47
C SER A 62 -3.93 1.75 21.43
N GLY A 63 -2.93 1.03 20.92
CA GLY A 63 -1.86 0.39 21.65
C GLY A 63 -0.86 -0.27 20.72
N GLY A 64 0.21 -0.82 21.29
CA GLY A 64 1.33 -1.35 20.53
C GLY A 64 2.38 -0.31 20.17
N HIS A 65 3.38 -0.73 19.41
CA HIS A 65 4.50 0.08 18.98
C HIS A 65 4.78 -0.16 17.50
N ALA A 66 5.17 0.89 16.79
CA ALA A 66 5.62 0.74 15.40
C ALA A 66 6.67 1.79 15.04
N GLU A 67 7.64 1.34 14.25
CA GLU A 67 8.66 2.18 13.62
C GLU A 67 8.54 2.04 12.10
N VAL A 68 8.59 3.17 11.40
CA VAL A 68 8.55 3.23 9.94
C VAL A 68 9.72 4.08 9.45
N ALA A 69 10.52 3.52 8.56
CA ALA A 69 11.74 4.14 8.04
C ALA A 69 12.69 4.66 9.15
N GLY A 70 12.80 3.91 10.27
CA GLY A 70 13.63 4.25 11.42
C GLY A 70 13.07 5.35 12.33
N HIS A 71 11.79 5.69 12.20
CA HIS A 71 11.12 6.69 13.03
C HIS A 71 9.94 6.08 13.77
N ASP A 72 9.85 6.35 15.08
CA ASP A 72 8.71 5.95 15.91
C ASP A 72 7.42 6.67 15.48
N LEU A 73 6.33 5.92 15.37
CA LEU A 73 5.04 6.40 14.90
C LEU A 73 4.44 7.52 15.75
N LEU A 74 4.63 7.46 17.07
CA LEU A 74 4.04 8.39 18.03
C LEU A 74 5.03 9.47 18.46
N ALA A 75 6.30 9.11 18.65
CA ALA A 75 7.34 10.05 19.12
C ALA A 75 7.85 10.96 18.00
N ASP A 76 7.98 10.45 16.75
CA ASP A 76 8.42 11.26 15.59
C ASP A 76 7.54 11.04 14.33
N PRO A 77 6.23 11.33 14.38
CA PRO A 77 5.36 11.19 13.23
C PRO A 77 5.76 12.12 12.07
N ALA A 78 6.46 13.21 12.34
CA ALA A 78 6.99 14.10 11.31
C ALA A 78 8.18 13.45 10.57
N GLY A 79 9.03 12.70 11.26
CA GLY A 79 10.09 11.89 10.68
C GLY A 79 9.53 10.83 9.74
N VAL A 80 8.53 10.08 10.21
CA VAL A 80 7.81 9.11 9.36
C VAL A 80 7.29 9.76 8.08
N ARG A 81 6.49 10.85 8.18
CA ARG A 81 5.90 11.51 7.00
C ARG A 81 6.91 12.05 5.99
N ARG A 82 8.11 12.38 6.43
CA ARG A 82 9.19 12.80 5.51
C ARG A 82 9.78 11.66 4.70
N ARG A 83 9.62 10.42 5.15
CA ARG A 83 10.26 9.22 4.59
C ARG A 83 9.30 8.29 3.87
N ILE A 84 8.00 8.56 3.93
CA ILE A 84 6.99 7.74 3.29
C ILE A 84 6.30 8.47 2.14
N GLY A 85 5.77 7.68 1.19
CA GLY A 85 4.72 8.07 0.26
C GLY A 85 3.46 7.30 0.60
N TYR A 86 2.30 7.91 0.41
CA TYR A 86 1.02 7.26 0.62
C TYR A 86 0.07 7.56 -0.53
N VAL A 87 -0.45 6.51 -1.13
CA VAL A 87 -1.46 6.56 -2.20
C VAL A 87 -2.71 5.88 -1.68
N ALA A 88 -3.73 6.67 -1.42
CA ALA A 88 -5.01 6.20 -0.88
C ALA A 88 -5.80 5.40 -1.93
N GLN A 89 -6.79 4.63 -1.46
CA GLN A 89 -7.71 3.88 -2.32
C GLN A 89 -8.53 4.78 -3.25
N SER A 90 -8.92 5.96 -2.78
CA SER A 90 -9.64 6.97 -3.57
C SER A 90 -8.91 8.30 -3.48
N GLY A 91 -8.77 8.95 -4.62
CA GLY A 91 -7.87 10.06 -4.89
C GLY A 91 -8.02 11.32 -4.06
N GLY A 92 -7.05 12.19 -4.21
CA GLY A 92 -6.94 13.54 -3.66
C GLY A 92 -6.55 14.55 -4.75
N LEU A 93 -6.83 14.24 -6.02
CA LEU A 93 -6.54 15.13 -7.14
C LEU A 93 -7.62 16.20 -7.28
N ASP A 94 -7.23 17.42 -7.56
CA ASP A 94 -8.15 18.47 -8.01
C ASP A 94 -8.44 18.29 -9.50
N PRO A 95 -9.68 17.95 -9.90
CA PRO A 95 -10.00 17.71 -11.32
C PRO A 95 -9.70 18.88 -12.24
N GLY A 96 -9.68 20.11 -11.73
CA GLY A 96 -9.34 21.33 -12.49
C GLY A 96 -7.85 21.61 -12.60
N CYS A 97 -7.04 20.98 -11.76
CA CYS A 97 -5.59 21.22 -11.72
C CYS A 97 -4.87 20.40 -12.78
N GLY A 98 -3.86 20.99 -13.42
CA GLY A 98 -3.01 20.32 -14.40
C GLY A 98 -2.07 19.30 -13.73
N VAL A 99 -1.78 18.19 -14.43
CA VAL A 99 -0.85 17.13 -13.96
C VAL A 99 0.47 17.74 -13.44
N ARG A 100 1.07 18.65 -14.20
CA ARG A 100 2.32 19.32 -13.83
C ARG A 100 2.16 20.14 -12.55
N GLU A 101 1.06 20.85 -12.43
CA GLU A 101 0.76 21.72 -11.30
C GLU A 101 0.55 20.90 -10.00
N GLU A 102 -0.16 19.77 -10.08
CA GLU A 102 -0.31 18.81 -8.98
C GLU A 102 1.05 18.33 -8.46
N LEU A 103 1.96 17.89 -9.38
CA LEU A 103 3.29 17.42 -9.01
C LEU A 103 4.15 18.51 -8.38
N ILE A 104 4.12 19.74 -8.93
CA ILE A 104 4.86 20.88 -8.38
C ILE A 104 4.30 21.25 -7.02
N THR A 105 2.98 21.31 -6.87
CA THR A 105 2.31 21.62 -5.60
C THR A 105 2.69 20.61 -4.52
N GLN A 106 2.65 19.34 -4.84
CA GLN A 106 3.07 18.27 -3.92
C GLN A 106 4.55 18.43 -3.54
N GLY A 107 5.43 18.73 -4.50
CA GLY A 107 6.83 19.00 -4.22
C GLY A 107 7.03 20.19 -3.26
N ARG A 108 6.25 21.26 -3.44
CA ARG A 108 6.26 22.43 -2.56
C ARG A 108 5.80 22.10 -1.14
N LEU A 109 4.78 21.24 -1.00
CA LEU A 109 4.33 20.74 0.32
C LEU A 109 5.44 19.94 1.03
N HIS A 110 6.28 19.24 0.27
CA HIS A 110 7.48 18.56 0.78
C HIS A 110 8.72 19.46 0.88
N ARG A 111 8.55 20.80 0.86
CA ARG A 111 9.58 21.83 1.05
C ARG A 111 10.64 21.91 -0.06
N LEU A 112 10.39 21.35 -1.24
CA LEU A 112 11.24 21.58 -2.40
C LEU A 112 11.13 23.04 -2.86
N SER A 113 12.19 23.65 -3.34
CA SER A 113 12.11 24.94 -4.03
C SER A 113 11.27 24.79 -5.31
N ARG A 114 10.82 25.91 -5.90
CA ARG A 114 10.01 25.86 -7.14
C ARG A 114 10.78 25.18 -8.28
N GLY A 115 12.09 25.44 -8.40
CA GLY A 115 12.96 24.80 -9.40
C GLY A 115 13.06 23.28 -9.15
N GLN A 116 13.42 22.88 -7.93
CA GLN A 116 13.50 21.46 -7.55
C GLN A 116 12.19 20.71 -7.74
N ALA A 117 11.06 21.34 -7.40
CA ALA A 117 9.73 20.74 -7.62
C ALA A 117 9.41 20.58 -9.10
N GLY A 118 9.82 21.56 -9.95
CA GLY A 118 9.69 21.47 -11.40
C GLY A 118 10.55 20.35 -11.99
N GLU A 119 11.82 20.26 -11.63
CA GLU A 119 12.74 19.20 -12.07
C GLU A 119 12.22 17.82 -11.65
N ARG A 120 11.74 17.70 -10.40
CA ARG A 120 11.16 16.45 -9.89
C ARG A 120 9.87 16.07 -10.62
N ALA A 121 9.03 17.04 -10.97
CA ALA A 121 7.82 16.79 -11.74
C ALA A 121 8.15 16.24 -13.15
N GLU A 122 9.16 16.79 -13.83
CA GLU A 122 9.61 16.30 -15.14
C GLU A 122 10.25 14.89 -15.03
N GLU A 123 11.02 14.62 -13.98
CA GLU A 123 11.59 13.29 -13.70
C GLU A 123 10.46 12.25 -13.55
N LEU A 124 9.51 12.49 -12.65
CA LEU A 124 8.39 11.60 -12.40
C LEU A 124 7.47 11.44 -13.62
N ALA A 125 7.30 12.50 -14.41
CA ALA A 125 6.51 12.41 -15.63
C ALA A 125 7.13 11.46 -16.66
N ARG A 126 8.45 11.44 -16.79
CA ARG A 126 9.16 10.47 -17.65
C ARG A 126 9.04 9.06 -17.10
N ASP A 127 9.33 8.87 -15.80
CA ASP A 127 9.37 7.55 -15.15
C ASP A 127 7.99 6.87 -15.15
N LEU A 128 6.90 7.67 -15.06
CA LEU A 128 5.54 7.14 -14.96
C LEU A 128 4.71 7.31 -16.25
N ALA A 129 5.36 7.62 -17.38
CA ALA A 129 4.71 7.83 -18.68
C ALA A 129 3.56 8.87 -18.62
N LEU A 130 3.83 10.03 -17.98
CA LEU A 130 2.91 11.15 -17.84
C LEU A 130 3.34 12.37 -18.69
N THR A 131 4.45 12.30 -19.42
CA THR A 131 5.05 13.44 -20.13
C THR A 131 4.06 14.13 -21.06
N GLU A 132 3.35 13.37 -21.89
CA GLU A 132 2.35 13.90 -22.83
C GLU A 132 1.07 14.41 -22.14
N LEU A 133 0.93 14.13 -20.84
CA LEU A 133 -0.25 14.49 -20.05
C LEU A 133 -0.01 15.71 -19.16
N MET A 134 1.23 16.23 -19.09
CA MET A 134 1.64 17.26 -18.13
C MET A 134 0.78 18.54 -18.17
N GLN A 135 0.23 18.88 -19.32
CA GLN A 135 -0.62 20.06 -19.51
C GLN A 135 -2.13 19.75 -19.39
N ARG A 136 -2.51 18.48 -19.22
CA ARG A 136 -3.90 18.09 -19.12
C ARG A 136 -4.43 18.28 -17.70
N PRO A 137 -5.69 18.72 -17.53
CA PRO A 137 -6.36 18.66 -16.23
C PRO A 137 -6.47 17.22 -15.74
N SER A 138 -6.26 17.00 -14.43
CA SER A 138 -6.32 15.66 -13.82
C SER A 138 -7.67 14.98 -13.99
N GLY A 139 -8.75 15.78 -14.08
CA GLY A 139 -10.10 15.29 -14.36
C GLY A 139 -10.30 14.69 -15.75
N ALA A 140 -9.43 15.02 -16.72
CA ALA A 140 -9.48 14.50 -18.09
C ALA A 140 -8.65 13.23 -18.31
N LEU A 141 -8.04 12.68 -17.24
CA LEU A 141 -7.25 11.45 -17.27
C LEU A 141 -8.13 10.20 -17.24
N SER A 142 -7.69 9.15 -17.94
CA SER A 142 -8.26 7.81 -17.75
C SER A 142 -7.99 7.29 -16.34
N GLY A 143 -8.67 6.23 -15.90
CA GLY A 143 -8.45 5.62 -14.58
C GLY A 143 -6.99 5.21 -14.36
N GLY A 144 -6.37 4.53 -15.32
CA GLY A 144 -4.97 4.13 -15.25
C GLY A 144 -4.00 5.32 -15.27
N GLN A 145 -4.26 6.35 -16.08
CA GLN A 145 -3.46 7.59 -16.09
C GLN A 145 -3.57 8.33 -14.76
N ARG A 146 -4.76 8.42 -14.20
CA ARG A 146 -4.99 9.01 -12.88
C ARG A 146 -4.23 8.27 -11.81
N ARG A 147 -4.28 6.92 -11.82
CA ARG A 147 -3.56 6.10 -10.85
C ARG A 147 -2.04 6.29 -10.95
N ARG A 148 -1.50 6.41 -12.15
CA ARG A 148 -0.07 6.74 -12.34
C ARG A 148 0.29 8.11 -11.75
N LEU A 149 -0.56 9.13 -11.92
CA LEU A 149 -0.36 10.44 -11.30
C LEU A 149 -0.41 10.38 -9.77
N GLU A 150 -1.36 9.65 -9.18
CA GLU A 150 -1.45 9.47 -7.73
C GLU A 150 -0.18 8.81 -7.16
N ILE A 151 0.37 7.81 -7.86
CA ILE A 151 1.64 7.19 -7.49
C ILE A 151 2.79 8.19 -7.64
N ALA A 152 2.81 8.98 -8.72
CA ALA A 152 3.82 10.03 -8.91
C ALA A 152 3.82 11.02 -7.74
N LEU A 153 2.64 11.44 -7.26
CA LEU A 153 2.51 12.30 -6.08
C LEU A 153 3.08 11.63 -4.82
N GLY A 154 2.83 10.33 -4.65
CA GLY A 154 3.41 9.56 -3.54
C GLY A 154 4.94 9.41 -3.61
N LEU A 155 5.54 9.59 -4.79
CA LEU A 155 6.99 9.45 -5.01
C LEU A 155 7.75 10.80 -4.99
N VAL A 156 7.06 11.93 -4.88
CA VAL A 156 7.67 13.27 -5.01
C VAL A 156 8.82 13.49 -4.04
N ASN A 157 8.68 13.07 -2.80
CA ASN A 157 9.68 13.21 -1.72
C ASN A 157 10.75 12.12 -1.69
N ARG A 158 10.85 11.24 -2.73
CA ARG A 158 11.76 10.09 -2.77
C ARG A 158 11.64 9.21 -1.51
N PRO A 159 10.47 8.63 -1.28
CA PRO A 159 10.21 7.91 -0.03
C PRO A 159 11.03 6.64 0.09
N GLN A 160 11.38 6.26 1.33
CA GLN A 160 11.95 4.95 1.63
C GLN A 160 10.89 3.84 1.63
N VAL A 161 9.64 4.21 1.99
CA VAL A 161 8.49 3.30 2.00
C VAL A 161 7.33 3.94 1.24
N LEU A 162 6.80 3.24 0.26
CA LEU A 162 5.59 3.62 -0.48
C LEU A 162 4.43 2.74 -0.03
N PHE A 163 3.42 3.35 0.56
CA PHE A 163 2.16 2.69 0.91
C PHE A 163 1.16 2.85 -0.24
N LEU A 164 0.64 1.73 -0.73
CA LEU A 164 -0.38 1.65 -1.77
C LEU A 164 -1.64 0.99 -1.20
N ASP A 165 -2.68 1.77 -0.97
CA ASP A 165 -3.94 1.23 -0.41
C ASP A 165 -4.88 0.86 -1.56
N GLU A 166 -5.03 -0.45 -1.81
CA GLU A 166 -5.86 -1.05 -2.86
C GLU A 166 -5.66 -0.39 -4.25
N PRO A 167 -4.41 -0.35 -4.79
CA PRO A 167 -4.08 0.49 -5.94
C PRO A 167 -4.75 0.07 -7.26
N SER A 168 -5.16 -1.19 -7.39
CA SER A 168 -5.78 -1.73 -8.62
C SER A 168 -7.30 -1.63 -8.63
N THR A 169 -7.91 -1.13 -7.55
CA THR A 169 -9.38 -1.05 -7.46
C THR A 169 -9.96 -0.15 -8.54
N GLY A 170 -10.94 -0.68 -9.30
CA GLY A 170 -11.62 0.04 -10.37
C GLY A 170 -10.85 0.14 -11.69
N LEU A 171 -9.66 -0.47 -11.79
CA LEU A 171 -8.91 -0.53 -13.04
C LEU A 171 -9.32 -1.74 -13.89
N ASP A 172 -9.31 -1.57 -15.21
CA ASP A 172 -9.43 -2.66 -16.16
C ASP A 172 -8.18 -3.57 -16.12
N PRO A 173 -8.25 -4.82 -16.65
CA PRO A 173 -7.13 -5.76 -16.59
C PRO A 173 -5.83 -5.27 -17.23
N GLY A 174 -5.92 -4.50 -18.33
CA GLY A 174 -4.74 -3.92 -19.00
C GLY A 174 -4.06 -2.88 -18.10
N SER A 175 -4.84 -1.93 -17.57
CA SER A 175 -4.34 -0.91 -16.63
C SER A 175 -3.77 -1.51 -15.35
N ARG A 176 -4.31 -2.65 -14.86
CA ARG A 176 -3.73 -3.38 -13.72
C ARG A 176 -2.35 -3.93 -14.04
N ALA A 177 -2.19 -4.61 -15.18
CA ALA A 177 -0.90 -5.16 -15.58
C ALA A 177 0.16 -4.06 -15.72
N GLU A 178 -0.18 -2.91 -16.34
CA GLU A 178 0.71 -1.76 -16.43
C GLU A 178 1.09 -1.19 -15.05
N LEU A 179 0.14 -1.16 -14.12
CA LEU A 179 0.38 -0.72 -12.74
C LEU A 179 1.36 -1.66 -12.02
N TRP A 180 1.21 -2.98 -12.19
CA TRP A 180 2.10 -3.95 -11.57
C TRP A 180 3.54 -3.82 -12.08
N GLU A 181 3.72 -3.64 -13.40
CA GLU A 181 5.05 -3.38 -13.98
C GLU A 181 5.63 -2.06 -13.44
N LEU A 182 4.81 -1.03 -13.28
CA LEU A 182 5.24 0.23 -12.68
C LEU A 182 5.74 0.05 -11.24
N VAL A 183 5.00 -0.70 -10.40
CA VAL A 183 5.39 -0.97 -9.00
C VAL A 183 6.72 -1.74 -8.93
N ARG A 184 6.89 -2.79 -9.77
CA ARG A 184 8.15 -3.53 -9.86
C ARG A 184 9.32 -2.63 -10.25
N ARG A 185 9.11 -1.75 -11.23
CA ARG A 185 10.13 -0.80 -11.70
C ARG A 185 10.51 0.21 -10.62
N ILE A 186 9.54 0.80 -9.91
CA ILE A 186 9.78 1.71 -8.79
C ILE A 186 10.68 1.03 -7.73
N ARG A 187 10.36 -0.20 -7.38
CA ARG A 187 11.18 -0.99 -6.42
C ARG A 187 12.59 -1.21 -6.97
N ALA A 188 12.72 -1.64 -8.21
CA ALA A 188 14.01 -2.01 -8.80
C ALA A 188 14.94 -0.79 -9.01
N GLU A 189 14.39 0.33 -9.47
CA GLU A 189 15.18 1.53 -9.82
C GLU A 189 15.51 2.41 -8.61
N HIS A 190 14.61 2.46 -7.62
CA HIS A 190 14.75 3.36 -6.46
C HIS A 190 15.04 2.65 -5.15
N GLY A 191 15.02 1.31 -5.12
CA GLY A 191 15.16 0.55 -3.88
C GLY A 191 14.03 0.81 -2.86
N THR A 192 12.91 1.37 -3.31
CA THR A 192 11.79 1.74 -2.46
C THR A 192 11.10 0.49 -1.92
N THR A 193 10.90 0.42 -0.61
CA THR A 193 10.06 -0.60 0.01
C THR A 193 8.60 -0.32 -0.32
N VAL A 194 7.84 -1.32 -0.72
CA VAL A 194 6.42 -1.15 -1.06
C VAL A 194 5.55 -1.93 -0.07
N PHE A 195 4.63 -1.24 0.58
CA PHE A 195 3.58 -1.83 1.39
C PHE A 195 2.26 -1.73 0.63
N LEU A 196 1.80 -2.86 0.09
CA LEU A 196 0.63 -2.94 -0.76
C LEU A 196 -0.53 -3.57 0.00
N THR A 197 -1.66 -2.87 0.18
CA THR A 197 -2.89 -3.55 0.60
C THR A 197 -3.69 -3.97 -0.62
N THR A 198 -4.30 -5.15 -0.55
CA THR A 198 -5.17 -5.62 -1.62
C THR A 198 -6.18 -6.66 -1.10
N HIS A 199 -7.26 -6.82 -1.83
CA HIS A 199 -8.17 -7.96 -1.75
C HIS A 199 -8.13 -8.81 -3.05
N TYR A 200 -7.32 -8.39 -4.04
CA TYR A 200 -7.09 -9.13 -5.28
C TYR A 200 -5.93 -10.10 -5.10
N LEU A 201 -6.24 -11.39 -5.23
CA LEU A 201 -5.27 -12.47 -5.04
C LEU A 201 -4.24 -12.54 -6.18
N ASP A 202 -4.67 -12.24 -7.40
CA ASP A 202 -3.82 -12.13 -8.57
C ASP A 202 -2.78 -11.01 -8.44
N GLU A 203 -3.14 -9.87 -7.85
CA GLU A 203 -2.22 -8.78 -7.55
C GLU A 203 -1.17 -9.19 -6.52
N ALA A 204 -1.61 -9.80 -5.41
CA ALA A 204 -0.70 -10.26 -4.37
C ALA A 204 0.28 -11.33 -4.90
N ASP A 205 -0.23 -12.31 -5.68
CA ASP A 205 0.58 -13.38 -6.27
C ASP A 205 1.59 -12.86 -7.30
N ALA A 206 1.21 -11.83 -8.07
CA ALA A 206 2.05 -11.26 -9.11
C ALA A 206 3.13 -10.31 -8.57
N LEU A 207 2.85 -9.56 -7.50
CA LEU A 207 3.70 -8.46 -7.06
C LEU A 207 4.52 -8.74 -5.80
N ALA A 208 3.93 -9.45 -4.83
CA ALA A 208 4.52 -9.51 -3.50
C ALA A 208 5.68 -10.50 -3.40
N ASP A 209 6.78 -10.06 -2.81
CA ASP A 209 7.86 -10.96 -2.38
C ASP A 209 7.37 -11.82 -1.20
N ARG A 210 6.55 -11.24 -0.33
CA ARG A 210 5.91 -11.88 0.82
C ARG A 210 4.51 -11.33 1.02
N ILE A 211 3.61 -12.21 1.45
CA ILE A 211 2.21 -11.89 1.73
C ILE A 211 1.95 -12.08 3.23
N VAL A 212 1.27 -11.12 3.82
CA VAL A 212 0.66 -11.22 5.14
C VAL A 212 -0.86 -11.25 4.96
N VAL A 213 -1.45 -12.37 5.31
CA VAL A 213 -2.90 -12.55 5.25
C VAL A 213 -3.52 -12.06 6.55
N VAL A 214 -4.46 -11.13 6.43
CA VAL A 214 -5.20 -10.58 7.57
C VAL A 214 -6.68 -10.89 7.47
N ASP A 215 -7.25 -11.30 8.57
CA ASP A 215 -8.68 -11.49 8.72
C ASP A 215 -9.14 -11.03 10.11
N ALA A 216 -10.31 -10.38 10.16
CA ALA A 216 -10.92 -9.86 11.40
C ALA A 216 -9.94 -9.09 12.31
N GLY A 217 -9.01 -8.32 11.73
CA GLY A 217 -8.07 -7.46 12.45
C GLY A 217 -6.80 -8.16 12.96
N ALA A 218 -6.57 -9.42 12.62
CA ALA A 218 -5.40 -10.19 13.04
C ALA A 218 -4.64 -10.76 11.83
N VAL A 219 -3.34 -11.00 11.97
CA VAL A 219 -2.55 -11.78 11.01
C VAL A 219 -2.88 -13.25 11.21
N VAL A 220 -3.30 -13.93 10.13
CA VAL A 220 -3.67 -15.35 10.14
C VAL A 220 -2.67 -16.24 9.41
N ALA A 221 -1.90 -15.69 8.47
CA ALA A 221 -0.81 -16.39 7.81
C ALA A 221 0.21 -15.40 7.24
N GLU A 222 1.44 -15.86 7.05
CA GLU A 222 2.54 -15.09 6.47
C GLU A 222 3.49 -16.03 5.73
N GLY A 223 3.99 -15.61 4.57
CA GLY A 223 4.97 -16.32 3.77
C GLY A 223 5.08 -15.77 2.35
N THR A 224 6.01 -16.29 1.55
CA THR A 224 6.03 -16.05 0.11
C THR A 224 4.77 -16.64 -0.53
N PRO A 225 4.35 -16.16 -1.71
CA PRO A 225 3.22 -16.76 -2.42
C PRO A 225 3.34 -18.28 -2.57
N ALA A 226 4.53 -18.79 -2.91
CA ALA A 226 4.79 -20.21 -3.07
C ALA A 226 4.69 -20.99 -1.74
N GLU A 227 5.21 -20.44 -0.65
CA GLU A 227 5.10 -21.05 0.69
C GLU A 227 3.65 -21.14 1.17
N LEU A 228 2.86 -20.08 0.97
CA LEU A 228 1.45 -20.07 1.35
C LEU A 228 0.65 -21.12 0.56
N LYS A 229 0.87 -21.21 -0.77
CA LYS A 229 0.26 -22.24 -1.62
C LYS A 229 0.63 -23.65 -1.10
N SER A 230 1.90 -23.96 -1.01
CA SER A 230 2.36 -25.30 -0.60
C SER A 230 1.90 -25.69 0.81
N ARG A 231 2.01 -24.78 1.78
CA ARG A 231 1.70 -25.06 3.21
C ARG A 231 0.22 -25.30 3.46
N HIS A 232 -0.65 -24.59 2.75
CA HIS A 232 -2.09 -24.60 3.06
C HIS A 232 -2.92 -25.46 2.12
N THR A 233 -2.40 -25.82 0.93
CA THR A 233 -3.11 -26.72 0.01
C THR A 233 -2.42 -28.07 -0.13
N GLY A 234 -1.15 -28.18 0.25
CA GLY A 234 -0.32 -29.37 -0.01
C GLY A 234 0.18 -29.48 -1.45
N ASP A 235 -0.21 -28.56 -2.34
CA ASP A 235 0.15 -28.53 -3.75
C ASP A 235 0.84 -27.20 -4.11
N PRO A 236 2.13 -27.19 -4.48
CA PRO A 236 2.82 -25.96 -4.91
C PRO A 236 2.25 -25.34 -6.20
N ALA A 237 1.50 -26.10 -7.01
CA ALA A 237 0.86 -25.63 -8.23
C ALA A 237 -0.53 -25.03 -7.98
N ALA A 238 -1.05 -25.12 -6.74
CA ALA A 238 -2.32 -24.52 -6.39
C ALA A 238 -2.32 -23.00 -6.60
N SER A 239 -3.51 -22.44 -6.79
CA SER A 239 -3.69 -21.00 -6.86
C SER A 239 -3.58 -20.35 -5.47
N LEU A 240 -3.21 -19.07 -5.42
CA LEU A 240 -3.27 -18.31 -4.16
C LEU A 240 -4.70 -18.21 -3.62
N GLN A 241 -5.72 -18.34 -4.50
CA GLN A 241 -7.12 -18.36 -4.09
C GLN A 241 -7.46 -19.60 -3.25
N GLU A 242 -7.01 -20.77 -3.66
CA GLU A 242 -7.20 -22.00 -2.88
C GLU A 242 -6.49 -21.92 -1.53
N ALA A 243 -5.26 -21.43 -1.52
CA ALA A 243 -4.51 -21.21 -0.26
C ALA A 243 -5.24 -20.21 0.66
N PHE A 244 -5.74 -19.10 0.11
CA PHE A 244 -6.46 -18.08 0.88
C PHE A 244 -7.75 -18.62 1.50
N LEU A 245 -8.52 -19.41 0.77
CA LEU A 245 -9.73 -20.06 1.26
C LEU A 245 -9.39 -21.04 2.41
N ALA A 246 -8.35 -21.84 2.24
CA ALA A 246 -7.88 -22.76 3.29
C ALA A 246 -7.41 -22.01 4.56
N ILE A 247 -6.68 -20.89 4.40
CA ILE A 247 -6.20 -20.05 5.51
C ILE A 247 -7.37 -19.43 6.30
N THR A 248 -8.36 -18.88 5.57
CA THR A 248 -9.46 -18.11 6.20
C THR A 248 -10.66 -18.95 6.60
N GLY A 249 -10.67 -20.25 6.27
CA GLY A 249 -11.80 -21.14 6.53
C GLY A 249 -13.08 -20.75 5.79
N ARG A 250 -12.95 -20.05 4.64
CA ARG A 250 -14.09 -19.58 3.82
C ARG A 250 -14.32 -20.51 2.65
N THR A 251 -15.57 -20.57 2.20
CA THR A 251 -15.94 -21.23 0.94
C THR A 251 -15.88 -20.20 -0.21
N THR A 252 -15.88 -20.68 -1.47
CA THR A 252 -15.97 -19.84 -2.68
C THR A 252 -17.20 -18.92 -2.69
N ALA A 253 -18.21 -19.17 -1.86
CA ALA A 253 -19.42 -18.36 -1.69
C ALA A 253 -19.27 -17.24 -0.63
N GLY A 254 -18.12 -17.11 0.04
CA GLY A 254 -17.87 -16.04 1.03
C GLY A 254 -18.45 -16.29 2.43
N GLU A 255 -19.07 -17.43 2.67
CA GLU A 255 -19.55 -17.83 4.02
C GLU A 255 -18.47 -18.63 4.78
N PRO A 256 -18.33 -18.45 6.13
CA PRO A 256 -17.44 -19.27 6.92
C PRO A 256 -17.92 -20.74 6.90
N LEU A 257 -16.94 -21.67 6.85
CA LEU A 257 -17.25 -23.10 7.03
C LEU A 257 -17.88 -23.29 8.41
N SER A 258 -19.13 -23.74 8.45
CA SER A 258 -19.76 -24.18 9.70
C SER A 258 -19.05 -25.44 10.17
N ILE A 259 -18.41 -25.37 11.33
CA ILE A 259 -17.84 -26.52 12.05
C ILE A 259 -18.97 -27.14 12.90
#